data_e1133738a8b7fbbd86a3cac4c0fb4664
#
_entry.id   e1133738a8b7fbbd86a3cac4c0fb4664
#
_cell.length_a   1.000
_cell.length_b   1.000
_cell.length_c   1.000
_cell.angle_alpha   90.00
_cell.angle_beta   90.00
_cell.angle_gamma   90.00
#
_symmetry.space_group_name_H-M   'P 1'
#
loop_
_entity.id
_entity.type
_entity.pdbx_description
1 polymer ?
#
loop_
_entity_poly.entity_id
_entity_poly.type
_entity_poly.pdbx_seq_one_letter_code
_entity_poly.pdbx_strand_id
1 'polypeptide(L)'
;VCQEANCPNIAECWSKRHATFMIMGDTCTRACAFCDVKTGKPNKLDPLEPKKISIAVKKLNLRHVVITSVDRDDLEDGGSSHFYETIVETKKQNPETTIEVLTPDFLRKGNSYKKVIEAKPDVFNHNIETVPSLYLKVRPGSRYFGSLELLKNVKLVDKEIFTKSG
;
A
#
# COMPACT_ATOMS: atom_id res chain seq x y z
N VAL A 1 11.43 1.73 1.59
CA VAL A 1 10.78 2.71 0.69
C VAL A 1 11.38 4.09 0.87
N CYS A 2 11.45 4.62 2.09
CA CYS A 2 11.88 6.00 2.28
C CYS A 2 13.29 6.30 1.72
N GLN A 3 14.21 5.34 1.83
CA GLN A 3 15.56 5.47 1.28
C GLN A 3 15.57 5.23 -0.24
N GLU A 4 14.94 4.14 -0.71
CA GLU A 4 14.88 3.80 -2.14
C GLU A 4 14.14 4.85 -2.97
N ALA A 5 13.14 5.51 -2.39
CA ALA A 5 12.40 6.59 -3.04
C ALA A 5 13.05 7.98 -2.87
N ASN A 6 14.24 8.08 -2.27
CA ASN A 6 14.93 9.36 -2.00
C ASN A 6 13.98 10.40 -1.38
N CYS A 7 13.16 9.97 -0.41
CA CYS A 7 12.11 10.81 0.18
C CYS A 7 12.72 12.00 0.94
N PRO A 8 12.40 13.26 0.59
CA PRO A 8 12.96 14.43 1.25
C PRO A 8 12.51 14.55 2.72
N ASN A 9 11.43 13.92 3.10
CA ASN A 9 10.83 14.03 4.44
C ASN A 9 11.29 12.90 5.39
N ILE A 10 12.27 12.08 5.01
CA ILE A 10 12.68 10.91 5.78
C ILE A 10 13.10 11.26 7.22
N ALA A 11 13.89 12.31 7.40
CA ALA A 11 14.37 12.73 8.71
C ALA A 11 13.21 13.19 9.63
N GLU A 12 12.26 13.96 9.09
CA GLU A 12 11.09 14.41 9.83
C GLU A 12 10.17 13.24 10.22
N CYS A 13 9.88 12.35 9.27
CA CYS A 13 9.05 11.18 9.55
C CYS A 13 9.68 10.29 10.63
N TRP A 14 10.96 10.00 10.53
CA TRP A 14 11.64 9.13 11.50
C TRP A 14 11.75 9.76 12.88
N SER A 15 11.97 11.08 12.98
CA SER A 15 11.95 11.79 14.27
C SER A 15 10.60 11.69 14.97
N LYS A 16 9.51 11.60 14.20
CA LYS A 16 8.14 11.39 14.69
C LYS A 16 7.80 9.91 14.92
N ARG A 17 8.74 8.98 14.69
CA ARG A 17 8.52 7.52 14.71
C ARG A 17 7.47 7.07 13.67
N HIS A 18 7.54 7.64 12.49
CA HIS A 18 6.75 7.25 11.31
C HIS A 18 7.66 6.63 10.27
N ALA A 19 7.27 5.51 9.67
CA ALA A 19 8.01 4.89 8.58
C ALA A 19 7.09 4.24 7.56
N THR A 20 7.60 4.08 6.34
CA THR A 20 6.90 3.39 5.25
C THR A 20 7.65 2.13 4.88
N PHE A 21 6.93 1.00 4.84
CA PHE A 21 7.44 -0.27 4.35
C PHE A 21 6.79 -0.63 3.01
N MET A 22 7.61 -1.06 2.06
CA MET A 22 7.13 -1.63 0.80
C MET A 22 7.16 -3.15 0.91
N ILE A 23 6.03 -3.77 0.71
CA ILE A 23 5.86 -5.23 0.75
C ILE A 23 5.76 -5.81 -0.65
N MET A 24 5.87 -7.14 -0.74
CA MET A 24 5.78 -7.93 -1.98
C MET A 24 6.95 -7.73 -2.96
N GLY A 25 8.12 -7.31 -2.42
CA GLY A 25 9.35 -7.17 -3.18
C GLY A 25 9.59 -5.77 -3.74
N ASP A 26 10.55 -5.68 -4.66
CA ASP A 26 11.11 -4.44 -5.23
C ASP A 26 10.85 -4.29 -6.74
N THR A 27 10.09 -5.22 -7.32
CA THR A 27 9.82 -5.26 -8.76
C THR A 27 8.31 -5.16 -9.01
N CYS A 28 7.89 -4.16 -9.77
CA CYS A 28 6.50 -3.84 -10.06
C CYS A 28 6.07 -4.44 -11.42
N THR A 29 4.82 -4.87 -11.55
CA THR A 29 4.25 -5.31 -12.82
C THR A 29 3.87 -4.17 -13.76
N ARG A 30 3.91 -2.91 -13.27
CA ARG A 30 3.55 -1.69 -14.03
C ARG A 30 4.70 -0.70 -14.13
N ALA A 31 4.67 0.16 -15.16
CA ALA A 31 5.67 1.17 -15.46
C ALA A 31 5.05 2.59 -15.39
N CYS A 32 4.85 3.11 -14.20
CA CYS A 32 4.37 4.48 -14.03
C CYS A 32 5.52 5.46 -14.27
N ALA A 33 5.27 6.54 -15.04
CA ALA A 33 6.32 7.46 -15.51
C ALA A 33 7.02 8.26 -14.41
N PHE A 34 6.41 8.36 -13.23
CA PHE A 34 6.95 9.09 -12.07
C PHE A 34 7.63 8.19 -11.03
N CYS A 35 7.65 6.87 -11.26
CA CYS A 35 8.06 5.90 -10.25
C CYS A 35 9.43 5.31 -10.57
N ASP A 36 10.34 5.34 -9.59
CA ASP A 36 11.69 4.77 -9.68
C ASP A 36 11.74 3.26 -9.38
N VAL A 37 10.60 2.65 -9.04
CA VAL A 37 10.56 1.21 -8.76
C VAL A 37 10.81 0.41 -10.04
N LYS A 38 11.66 -0.59 -9.92
CA LYS A 38 12.00 -1.48 -11.03
C LYS A 38 10.76 -2.16 -11.61
N THR A 39 10.60 -2.11 -12.92
CA THR A 39 9.53 -2.80 -13.64
C THR A 39 10.02 -4.16 -14.15
N GLY A 40 9.16 -5.18 -14.03
CA GLY A 40 9.49 -6.52 -14.51
C GLY A 40 8.61 -7.62 -13.95
N LYS A 41 9.13 -8.84 -13.95
CA LYS A 41 8.46 -9.99 -13.35
C LYS A 41 8.87 -10.10 -11.87
N PRO A 42 7.95 -9.90 -10.93
CA PRO A 42 8.26 -10.00 -9.50
C PRO A 42 8.62 -11.42 -9.07
N ASN A 43 9.37 -11.51 -7.98
CA ASN A 43 9.64 -12.78 -7.31
C ASN A 43 8.39 -13.33 -6.60
N LYS A 44 8.45 -14.58 -6.16
CA LYS A 44 7.42 -15.17 -5.29
C LYS A 44 7.33 -14.39 -3.99
N LEU A 45 6.13 -14.34 -3.42
CA LEU A 45 5.92 -13.73 -2.11
C LEU A 45 6.72 -14.47 -1.02
N ASP A 46 7.29 -13.70 -0.10
CA ASP A 46 7.88 -14.25 1.12
C ASP A 46 6.78 -14.44 2.17
N PRO A 47 6.41 -15.67 2.54
CA PRO A 47 5.36 -15.91 3.52
C PRO A 47 5.72 -15.42 4.93
N LEU A 48 6.98 -15.11 5.18
CA LEU A 48 7.44 -14.56 6.46
C LEU A 48 7.48 -13.03 6.48
N GLU A 49 7.24 -12.36 5.35
CA GLU A 49 7.28 -10.90 5.27
C GLU A 49 6.32 -10.21 6.25
N PRO A 50 5.05 -10.65 6.42
CA PRO A 50 4.15 -10.06 7.42
C PRO A 50 4.75 -10.05 8.84
N LYS A 51 5.37 -11.15 9.24
CA LYS A 51 6.03 -11.26 10.54
C LYS A 51 7.29 -10.41 10.63
N LYS A 52 8.09 -10.33 9.56
CA LYS A 52 9.29 -9.48 9.51
C LYS A 52 8.92 -8.00 9.66
N ILE A 53 7.88 -7.55 8.98
CA ILE A 53 7.37 -6.18 9.07
C ILE A 53 6.90 -5.88 10.50
N SER A 54 6.08 -6.74 11.09
CA SER A 54 5.59 -6.54 12.46
C SER A 54 6.70 -6.42 13.49
N ILE A 55 7.75 -7.24 13.36
CA ILE A 55 8.95 -7.18 14.21
C ILE A 55 9.73 -5.87 13.98
N ALA A 56 9.87 -5.43 12.73
CA ALA A 56 10.53 -4.18 12.39
C ALA A 56 9.81 -2.98 12.99
N VAL A 57 8.49 -2.92 12.86
CA VAL A 57 7.62 -1.88 13.48
C VAL A 57 7.86 -1.83 14.99
N LYS A 58 7.90 -2.99 15.66
CA LYS A 58 8.16 -3.08 17.10
C LYS A 58 9.55 -2.61 17.48
N LYS A 59 10.59 -3.08 16.78
CA LYS A 59 11.97 -2.70 17.04
C LYS A 59 12.23 -1.22 16.86
N LEU A 60 11.60 -0.60 15.88
CA LEU A 60 11.68 0.84 15.61
C LEU A 60 10.76 1.67 16.52
N ASN A 61 9.93 1.02 17.34
CA ASN A 61 8.96 1.65 18.22
C ASN A 61 8.10 2.69 17.48
N LEU A 62 7.56 2.30 16.34
CA LEU A 62 6.81 3.21 15.48
C LEU A 62 5.45 3.56 16.10
N ARG A 63 5.07 4.82 15.98
CA ARG A 63 3.73 5.32 16.35
C ARG A 63 2.76 5.23 15.17
N HIS A 64 3.30 5.33 13.95
CA HIS A 64 2.55 5.25 12.71
C HIS A 64 3.37 4.52 11.64
N VAL A 65 2.74 3.58 10.94
CA VAL A 65 3.36 2.85 9.84
C VAL A 65 2.51 2.95 8.60
N VAL A 66 3.14 3.27 7.48
CA VAL A 66 2.53 3.15 6.14
C VAL A 66 3.00 1.83 5.52
N ILE A 67 2.07 0.97 5.17
CA ILE A 67 2.32 -0.27 4.44
C ILE A 67 1.91 -0.04 2.99
N THR A 68 2.87 -0.05 2.09
CA THR A 68 2.64 0.09 0.64
C THR A 68 3.19 -1.12 -0.10
N SER A 69 2.93 -1.22 -1.39
CA SER A 69 3.45 -2.32 -2.21
C SER A 69 3.79 -1.87 -3.61
N VAL A 70 4.53 -2.71 -4.33
CA VAL A 70 4.54 -2.73 -5.78
C VAL A 70 3.19 -3.23 -6.31
N ASP A 71 2.83 -2.90 -7.56
CA ASP A 71 1.70 -3.57 -8.21
C ASP A 71 2.04 -5.04 -8.50
N ARG A 72 1.11 -5.93 -8.18
CA ARG A 72 1.22 -7.38 -8.31
C ARG A 72 0.06 -7.93 -9.17
N ASP A 73 -0.04 -7.42 -10.40
CA ASP A 73 -1.08 -7.87 -11.35
C ASP A 73 -0.94 -9.34 -11.74
N ASP A 74 0.22 -9.94 -11.46
CA ASP A 74 0.53 -11.36 -11.61
C ASP A 74 -0.18 -12.26 -10.59
N LEU A 75 -0.58 -11.70 -9.43
CA LEU A 75 -1.30 -12.44 -8.39
C LEU A 75 -2.81 -12.40 -8.65
N GLU A 76 -3.50 -13.49 -8.33
CA GLU A 76 -4.95 -13.63 -8.54
C GLU A 76 -5.74 -12.53 -7.82
N ASP A 77 -5.35 -12.19 -6.61
CA ASP A 77 -5.99 -11.18 -5.75
C ASP A 77 -5.28 -9.81 -5.77
N GLY A 78 -4.27 -9.64 -6.61
CA GLY A 78 -3.45 -8.41 -6.67
C GLY A 78 -2.64 -8.14 -5.41
N GLY A 79 -2.46 -9.15 -4.54
CA GLY A 79 -1.71 -9.06 -3.28
C GLY A 79 -2.55 -8.65 -2.06
N SER A 80 -3.88 -8.59 -2.18
CA SER A 80 -4.74 -8.15 -1.08
C SER A 80 -4.67 -9.05 0.15
N SER A 81 -4.51 -10.37 -0.02
CA SER A 81 -4.31 -11.31 1.09
C SER A 81 -3.01 -11.03 1.84
N HIS A 82 -1.94 -10.68 1.12
CA HIS A 82 -0.66 -10.35 1.73
C HIS A 82 -0.71 -9.03 2.53
N PHE A 83 -1.47 -8.03 2.03
CA PHE A 83 -1.81 -6.84 2.81
C PHE A 83 -2.55 -7.20 4.10
N TYR A 84 -3.59 -8.03 3.98
CA TYR A 84 -4.38 -8.48 5.12
C TYR A 84 -3.50 -9.10 6.21
N GLU A 85 -2.69 -10.08 5.85
CA GLU A 85 -1.79 -10.77 6.77
C GLU A 85 -0.79 -9.81 7.43
N THR A 86 -0.24 -8.87 6.64
CA THR A 86 0.72 -7.87 7.15
C THR A 86 0.06 -6.93 8.16
N ILE A 87 -1.15 -6.45 7.89
CA ILE A 87 -1.90 -5.57 8.80
C ILE A 87 -2.23 -6.32 10.09
N VAL A 88 -2.81 -7.53 9.99
CA VAL A 88 -3.23 -8.33 11.14
C VAL A 88 -2.04 -8.67 12.04
N GLU A 89 -0.92 -9.12 11.45
CA GLU A 89 0.26 -9.48 12.23
C GLU A 89 0.92 -8.22 12.86
N THR A 90 0.90 -7.09 12.16
CA THR A 90 1.41 -5.82 12.69
C THR A 90 0.55 -5.34 13.87
N LYS A 91 -0.77 -5.33 13.75
CA LYS A 91 -1.68 -4.96 14.86
C LYS A 91 -1.52 -5.84 16.07
N LYS A 92 -1.40 -7.14 15.86
CA LYS A 92 -1.25 -8.12 16.95
C LYS A 92 -0.01 -7.85 17.80
N GLN A 93 1.09 -7.47 17.19
CA GLN A 93 2.35 -7.22 17.89
C GLN A 93 2.54 -5.78 18.34
N ASN A 94 1.80 -4.83 17.73
CA ASN A 94 1.94 -3.39 17.94
C ASN A 94 0.56 -2.74 18.05
N PRO A 95 -0.22 -3.01 19.11
CA PRO A 95 -1.63 -2.56 19.22
C PRO A 95 -1.78 -1.04 19.27
N GLU A 96 -0.75 -0.30 19.70
CA GLU A 96 -0.77 1.16 19.79
C GLU A 96 -0.29 1.86 18.50
N THR A 97 0.20 1.09 17.52
CA THR A 97 0.69 1.66 16.26
C THR A 97 -0.46 1.83 15.28
N THR A 98 -0.68 3.06 14.80
CA THR A 98 -1.63 3.31 13.72
C THR A 98 -1.09 2.81 12.38
N ILE A 99 -1.96 2.19 11.58
CA ILE A 99 -1.60 1.59 10.30
C ILE A 99 -2.32 2.29 9.15
N GLU A 100 -1.57 2.93 8.29
CA GLU A 100 -2.01 3.38 6.98
C GLU A 100 -1.62 2.35 5.92
N VAL A 101 -2.51 2.05 5.00
CA VAL A 101 -2.17 1.28 3.80
C VAL A 101 -2.21 2.19 2.59
N LEU A 102 -1.17 2.15 1.75
CA LEU A 102 -1.17 2.76 0.42
C LEU A 102 -1.26 1.63 -0.60
N THR A 103 -2.46 1.41 -1.12
CA THR A 103 -2.77 0.25 -1.95
C THR A 103 -2.69 0.55 -3.45
N PRO A 104 -2.40 -0.46 -4.30
CA PRO A 104 -2.71 -0.40 -5.72
C PRO A 104 -4.22 -0.40 -5.95
N ASP A 105 -4.65 -0.28 -7.23
CA ASP A 105 -6.06 -0.43 -7.62
C ASP A 105 -6.50 -1.90 -7.76
N PHE A 106 -5.61 -2.84 -7.42
CA PHE A 106 -5.79 -4.30 -7.55
C PHE A 106 -6.24 -4.75 -8.95
N LEU A 107 -5.95 -3.97 -9.98
CA LEU A 107 -6.36 -4.22 -11.37
C LEU A 107 -7.85 -4.60 -11.50
N ARG A 108 -8.71 -4.03 -10.67
CA ARG A 108 -10.15 -4.32 -10.62
C ARG A 108 -10.45 -5.81 -10.40
N LYS A 109 -9.60 -6.50 -9.63
CA LYS A 109 -9.78 -7.92 -9.27
C LYS A 109 -10.90 -8.07 -8.23
N GLY A 110 -12.13 -7.85 -8.68
CA GLY A 110 -13.33 -8.07 -7.88
C GLY A 110 -13.34 -7.27 -6.58
N ASN A 111 -13.45 -7.97 -5.47
CA ASN A 111 -13.56 -7.42 -4.13
C ASN A 111 -12.23 -7.45 -3.34
N SER A 112 -11.08 -7.53 -4.01
CA SER A 112 -9.76 -7.61 -3.36
C SER A 112 -9.53 -6.52 -2.30
N TYR A 113 -9.97 -5.28 -2.55
CA TYR A 113 -9.90 -4.19 -1.58
C TYR A 113 -10.68 -4.49 -0.28
N LYS A 114 -11.77 -5.26 -0.34
CA LYS A 114 -12.54 -5.66 0.85
C LYS A 114 -11.70 -6.49 1.80
N LYS A 115 -10.85 -7.36 1.26
CA LYS A 115 -9.93 -8.16 2.07
C LYS A 115 -8.98 -7.29 2.89
N VAL A 116 -8.50 -6.19 2.33
CA VAL A 116 -7.67 -5.22 3.05
C VAL A 116 -8.46 -4.51 4.14
N ILE A 117 -9.72 -4.13 3.86
CA ILE A 117 -10.61 -3.46 4.84
C ILE A 117 -10.96 -4.40 6.01
N GLU A 118 -11.14 -5.69 5.76
CA GLU A 118 -11.38 -6.71 6.80
C GLU A 118 -10.28 -6.72 7.87
N ALA A 119 -9.03 -6.40 7.51
CA ALA A 119 -7.93 -6.23 8.46
C ALA A 119 -8.02 -4.94 9.29
N LYS A 120 -8.96 -4.06 8.97
CA LYS A 120 -9.25 -2.78 9.65
C LYS A 120 -8.01 -1.87 9.79
N PRO A 121 -7.33 -1.47 8.70
CA PRO A 121 -6.33 -0.42 8.78
C PRO A 121 -6.99 0.88 9.27
N ASP A 122 -6.22 1.78 9.91
CA ASP A 122 -6.75 3.06 10.37
C ASP A 122 -6.98 4.03 9.21
N VAL A 123 -6.11 3.96 8.19
CA VAL A 123 -6.20 4.78 6.98
C VAL A 123 -6.05 3.91 5.73
N PHE A 124 -6.97 4.08 4.79
CA PHE A 124 -6.89 3.49 3.46
C PHE A 124 -6.54 4.59 2.45
N ASN A 125 -5.31 4.54 1.94
CA ASN A 125 -4.79 5.46 0.95
C ASN A 125 -4.72 4.80 -0.43
N HIS A 126 -5.13 5.51 -1.47
CA HIS A 126 -4.90 5.16 -2.86
C HIS A 126 -4.66 6.43 -3.67
N ASN A 127 -3.47 6.57 -4.23
CA ASN A 127 -3.08 7.76 -4.97
C ASN A 127 -3.75 7.83 -6.34
N ILE A 128 -4.25 9.02 -6.69
CA ILE A 128 -4.78 9.34 -8.01
C ILE A 128 -3.67 9.86 -8.93
N GLU A 129 -2.66 10.53 -8.39
CA GLU A 129 -1.39 10.96 -8.99
C GLU A 129 -1.52 12.07 -10.05
N THR A 130 -2.56 12.10 -10.87
CA THR A 130 -2.70 13.07 -11.95
C THR A 130 -4.14 13.22 -12.42
N VAL A 131 -4.37 14.18 -13.33
CA VAL A 131 -5.68 14.46 -13.95
C VAL A 131 -6.04 13.42 -15.03
N PRO A 132 -7.34 13.26 -15.37
CA PRO A 132 -7.80 12.22 -16.32
C PRO A 132 -7.09 12.23 -17.66
N SER A 133 -6.84 13.42 -18.22
CA SER A 133 -6.23 13.61 -19.54
C SER A 133 -4.78 13.09 -19.64
N LEU A 134 -4.06 13.02 -18.49
CA LEU A 134 -2.68 12.55 -18.43
C LEU A 134 -2.54 11.09 -17.98
N TYR A 135 -3.64 10.46 -17.58
CA TYR A 135 -3.60 9.17 -16.89
C TYR A 135 -2.90 8.07 -17.70
N LEU A 136 -3.23 7.94 -18.99
CA LEU A 136 -2.61 6.93 -19.86
C LEU A 136 -1.10 7.16 -20.05
N LYS A 137 -0.66 8.43 -20.04
CA LYS A 137 0.75 8.79 -20.21
C LYS A 137 1.56 8.59 -18.92
N VAL A 138 0.97 8.97 -17.79
CA VAL A 138 1.66 9.05 -16.49
C VAL A 138 1.55 7.73 -15.72
N ARG A 139 0.38 7.07 -15.82
CA ARG A 139 0.04 5.87 -15.06
C ARG A 139 -0.60 4.80 -15.96
N PRO A 140 0.14 4.26 -16.94
CA PRO A 140 -0.37 3.23 -17.84
C PRO A 140 -0.77 1.97 -17.03
N GLY A 141 -1.89 1.33 -17.41
CA GLY A 141 -2.43 0.18 -16.69
C GLY A 141 -3.46 0.51 -15.61
N SER A 142 -3.50 1.74 -15.10
CA SER A 142 -4.51 2.21 -14.15
C SER A 142 -5.63 3.01 -14.84
N ARG A 143 -6.72 3.27 -14.10
CA ARG A 143 -7.89 4.01 -14.59
C ARG A 143 -8.29 5.09 -13.59
N TYR A 144 -8.37 6.35 -14.02
CA TYR A 144 -8.75 7.47 -13.15
C TYR A 144 -10.06 7.23 -12.41
N PHE A 145 -11.12 6.92 -13.15
CA PHE A 145 -12.43 6.65 -12.54
C PHE A 145 -12.44 5.37 -11.70
N GLY A 146 -11.61 4.37 -12.04
CA GLY A 146 -11.43 3.18 -11.22
C GLY A 146 -10.81 3.49 -9.85
N SER A 147 -9.85 4.42 -9.81
CA SER A 147 -9.25 4.91 -8.56
C SER A 147 -10.27 5.66 -7.68
N LEU A 148 -11.11 6.51 -8.30
CA LEU A 148 -12.20 7.18 -7.57
C LEU A 148 -13.23 6.19 -7.04
N GLU A 149 -13.61 5.22 -7.87
CA GLU A 149 -14.56 4.16 -7.49
C GLU A 149 -14.02 3.30 -6.35
N LEU A 150 -12.72 2.97 -6.37
CA LEU A 150 -12.08 2.24 -5.27
C LEU A 150 -12.24 3.00 -3.94
N LEU A 151 -11.88 4.28 -3.88
CA LEU A 151 -12.00 5.09 -2.67
C LEU A 151 -13.46 5.23 -2.21
N LYS A 152 -14.40 5.41 -3.14
CA LYS A 152 -15.83 5.42 -2.85
C LYS A 152 -16.30 4.09 -2.25
N ASN A 153 -15.89 2.98 -2.85
CA ASN A 153 -16.28 1.64 -2.40
C ASN A 153 -15.71 1.30 -1.03
N VAL A 154 -14.49 1.76 -0.70
CA VAL A 154 -13.94 1.64 0.65
C VAL A 154 -14.87 2.27 1.69
N LYS A 155 -15.34 3.50 1.45
CA LYS A 155 -16.29 4.19 2.34
C LYS A 155 -17.68 3.55 2.41
N LEU A 156 -18.10 2.84 1.36
CA LEU A 156 -19.37 2.09 1.39
C LEU A 156 -19.26 0.82 2.24
N VAL A 157 -18.09 0.20 2.30
CA VAL A 157 -17.84 -1.01 3.11
C VAL A 157 -17.63 -0.65 4.58
N ASP A 158 -16.83 0.39 4.84
CA ASP A 158 -16.54 0.85 6.20
C ASP A 158 -16.54 2.38 6.24
N LYS A 159 -17.55 2.96 6.90
CA LYS A 159 -17.71 4.41 7.01
C LYS A 159 -16.72 5.06 7.97
N GLU A 160 -16.18 4.30 8.92
CA GLU A 160 -15.26 4.80 9.95
C GLU A 160 -13.81 4.89 9.45
N ILE A 161 -13.43 4.08 8.46
CA ILE A 161 -12.06 4.11 7.94
C ILE A 161 -11.73 5.46 7.29
N PHE A 162 -10.60 6.05 7.63
CA PHE A 162 -10.14 7.25 6.94
C PHE A 162 -9.66 6.91 5.53
N THR A 163 -10.13 7.66 4.53
CA THR A 163 -9.62 7.53 3.16
C THR A 163 -8.73 8.71 2.83
N LYS A 164 -7.64 8.43 2.13
CA LYS A 164 -6.62 9.41 1.72
C LYS A 164 -6.25 9.20 0.27
N SER A 165 -5.83 10.29 -0.40
CA SER A 165 -5.31 10.27 -1.77
C SER A 165 -4.21 11.30 -1.94
N GLY A 166 -3.26 11.02 -2.82
CA GLY A 166 -2.24 11.93 -3.30
C GLY A 166 -2.30 12.11 -4.82
#